data_867adc296b1344ffb842dba922c084e4
#
_entry.id   867adc296b1344ffb842dba922c084e4
#
_cell.length_a   1.000
_cell.length_b   1.000
_cell.length_c   1.000
_cell.angle_alpha   90.00
_cell.angle_beta   90.00
_cell.angle_gamma   90.00
#
_symmetry.space_group_name_H-M   'P 1'
#
loop_
_entity.id
_entity.type
_entity.pdbx_description
1 polymer ?
#
loop_
_entity_poly.entity_id
_entity_poly.type
_entity_poly.pdbx_seq_one_letter_code
_entity_poly.pdbx_strand_id
1 'polypeptide(L)'
;MTAPVDTPLRLEPRDLALRRLSLWLLGSWVVLIASASLYPFEGEPGRLLDALVAGLPRLREWRTPSQRDAMVNLLLYLPFGLLGSMALEKSSSTLRRILWPLAGAGLLSLAIEIAQHALPARDPSAVDWVLNVISAALGAVFAAIYSALPVRPFSHRLQRLAIGPAPALLVALWLVAHLAPFVPRLRPGRIEAAIDASLAMPLSPGHLFGYLACYLVLGALLHVLLRRAYFWSGLLALVACSIGGRLLFVGQHLSPAEVLALAAALVLIAALRRWDPRHWDSRVFLPACFALLAAGLSPADAAADAGTAATVWLPFAELAGGLADPGSLPLPDRLFLGIGLAWLALNGGTRRLPPLPLAVAVAIAAEFLQQWIPGRVPDTTDIAALLVGAALAQSVPKIDLRT
;
A
#
# COMPACT_ATOMS: atom_id res chain seq x y z
N MET A 1 -38.08 -2.45 44.76
CA MET A 1 -38.03 -2.62 43.29
C MET A 1 -36.90 -1.76 42.79
N THR A 2 -35.65 -2.33 42.74
CA THR A 2 -34.45 -1.61 42.32
C THR A 2 -34.32 -1.82 40.80
N ALA A 3 -34.26 -0.73 40.06
CA ALA A 3 -34.07 -0.75 38.61
C ALA A 3 -32.73 -1.43 38.28
N PRO A 4 -32.62 -2.22 37.19
CA PRO A 4 -31.38 -2.81 36.78
C PRO A 4 -30.41 -1.72 36.35
N VAL A 5 -29.23 -1.73 36.97
CA VAL A 5 -28.10 -0.90 36.58
C VAL A 5 -27.70 -1.32 35.17
N ASP A 6 -27.85 -0.41 34.22
CA ASP A 6 -27.33 -0.56 32.84
C ASP A 6 -25.82 -0.80 32.91
N THR A 7 -25.42 -2.05 32.87
CA THR A 7 -24.02 -2.43 32.67
C THR A 7 -23.63 -1.99 31.25
N PRO A 8 -22.63 -1.12 31.08
CA PRO A 8 -22.19 -0.72 29.75
C PRO A 8 -21.75 -1.98 29.00
N LEU A 9 -22.38 -2.23 27.84
CA LEU A 9 -22.05 -3.32 26.90
C LEU A 9 -20.53 -3.26 26.62
N ARG A 10 -19.75 -4.10 27.32
CA ARG A 10 -18.33 -4.28 27.00
C ARG A 10 -18.29 -4.93 25.61
N LEU A 11 -17.82 -4.16 24.63
CA LEU A 11 -17.56 -4.67 23.27
C LEU A 11 -16.67 -5.91 23.41
N GLU A 12 -17.07 -7.01 22.76
CA GLU A 12 -16.22 -8.19 22.73
C GLU A 12 -14.85 -7.81 22.10
N PRO A 13 -13.72 -8.32 22.63
CA PRO A 13 -12.38 -7.98 22.13
C PRO A 13 -12.24 -8.16 20.60
N ARG A 14 -13.03 -9.07 20.04
CA ARG A 14 -13.11 -9.37 18.60
C ARG A 14 -13.72 -8.23 17.78
N ASP A 15 -14.77 -7.61 18.27
CA ASP A 15 -15.44 -6.50 17.56
C ASP A 15 -14.56 -5.25 17.55
N LEU A 16 -13.79 -5.07 18.60
CA LEU A 16 -12.79 -4.00 18.69
C LEU A 16 -11.63 -4.20 17.69
N ALA A 17 -11.16 -5.43 17.52
CA ALA A 17 -10.10 -5.77 16.56
C ALA A 17 -10.56 -5.56 15.10
N LEU A 18 -11.76 -6.04 14.75
CA LEU A 18 -12.33 -5.85 13.41
C LEU A 18 -12.57 -4.37 13.09
N ARG A 19 -13.07 -3.61 14.06
CA ARG A 19 -13.25 -2.16 13.92
C ARG A 19 -11.92 -1.45 13.69
N ARG A 20 -10.90 -1.74 14.47
CA ARG A 20 -9.56 -1.16 14.29
C ARG A 20 -8.98 -1.49 12.92
N LEU A 21 -9.07 -2.76 12.49
CA LEU A 21 -8.65 -3.18 11.16
C LEU A 21 -9.40 -2.40 10.07
N SER A 22 -10.73 -2.28 10.20
CA SER A 22 -11.55 -1.54 9.23
C SER A 22 -11.17 -0.05 9.17
N LEU A 23 -10.84 0.58 10.31
CA LEU A 23 -10.37 1.97 10.37
C LEU A 23 -9.02 2.14 9.67
N TRP A 24 -8.07 1.21 9.90
CA TRP A 24 -6.77 1.25 9.23
C TRP A 24 -6.90 1.04 7.72
N LEU A 25 -7.69 0.06 7.31
CA LEU A 25 -7.98 -0.19 5.90
C LEU A 25 -8.69 1.01 5.26
N LEU A 26 -9.63 1.65 5.96
CA LEU A 26 -10.32 2.85 5.49
C LEU A 26 -9.33 4.01 5.31
N GLY A 27 -8.45 4.25 6.28
CA GLY A 27 -7.42 5.29 6.18
C GLY A 27 -6.48 5.05 5.00
N SER A 28 -6.01 3.82 4.82
CA SER A 28 -5.19 3.42 3.67
C SER A 28 -5.95 3.59 2.35
N TRP A 29 -7.23 3.27 2.33
CA TRP A 29 -8.08 3.41 1.16
C TRP A 29 -8.34 4.87 0.79
N VAL A 30 -8.45 5.77 1.79
CA VAL A 30 -8.51 7.23 1.57
C VAL A 30 -7.25 7.73 0.87
N VAL A 31 -6.07 7.30 1.33
CA VAL A 31 -4.79 7.65 0.68
C VAL A 31 -4.78 7.14 -0.76
N LEU A 32 -5.26 5.91 -0.99
CA LEU A 32 -5.36 5.35 -2.34
C LEU A 32 -6.28 6.18 -3.24
N ILE A 33 -7.49 6.52 -2.77
CA ILE A 33 -8.43 7.33 -3.53
C ILE A 33 -7.79 8.67 -3.90
N ALA A 34 -7.17 9.35 -2.92
CA ALA A 34 -6.51 10.63 -3.15
C ALA A 34 -5.38 10.48 -4.18
N SER A 35 -4.52 9.47 -4.05
CA SER A 35 -3.42 9.21 -4.98
C SER A 35 -3.91 8.93 -6.39
N ALA A 36 -4.89 8.04 -6.56
CA ALA A 36 -5.44 7.68 -7.85
C ALA A 36 -6.16 8.86 -8.55
N SER A 37 -6.83 9.70 -7.75
CA SER A 37 -7.61 10.82 -8.27
C SER A 37 -6.76 12.05 -8.59
N LEU A 38 -5.65 12.27 -7.87
CA LEU A 38 -4.78 13.42 -8.05
C LEU A 38 -3.53 13.13 -8.90
N TYR A 39 -3.29 11.88 -9.27
CA TYR A 39 -2.20 11.55 -10.18
C TYR A 39 -2.42 12.21 -11.56
N PRO A 40 -1.39 12.84 -12.20
CA PRO A 40 0.05 12.73 -11.95
C PRO A 40 0.65 13.75 -10.97
N PHE A 41 -0.10 14.43 -10.15
CA PHE A 41 0.33 15.43 -9.16
C PHE A 41 1.01 16.67 -9.74
N GLU A 42 0.90 16.91 -11.02
CA GLU A 42 1.45 18.07 -11.74
C GLU A 42 0.55 19.28 -11.51
N GLY A 43 0.57 19.81 -10.30
CA GLY A 43 -0.21 20.98 -9.89
C GLY A 43 0.63 22.25 -9.75
N GLU A 44 0.04 23.40 -10.09
CA GLU A 44 0.61 24.69 -9.79
C GLU A 44 0.08 25.18 -8.42
N PRO A 45 0.93 25.30 -7.37
CA PRO A 45 0.46 25.70 -6.04
C PRO A 45 -0.31 27.01 -5.99
N GLY A 46 0.01 27.96 -6.89
CA GLY A 46 -0.71 29.23 -7.01
C GLY A 46 -2.17 29.09 -7.45
N ARG A 47 -2.51 28.04 -8.18
CA ARG A 47 -3.89 27.79 -8.64
C ARG A 47 -4.80 27.18 -7.57
N LEU A 48 -4.23 26.71 -6.46
CA LEU A 48 -5.05 26.10 -5.39
C LEU A 48 -5.98 27.13 -4.73
N LEU A 49 -5.49 28.36 -4.52
CA LEU A 49 -6.29 29.47 -3.99
C LEU A 49 -7.35 29.92 -5.01
N ASP A 50 -6.98 30.03 -6.29
CA ASP A 50 -7.92 30.34 -7.36
C ASP A 50 -8.96 29.22 -7.54
N ALA A 51 -8.55 27.96 -7.34
CA ALA A 51 -9.45 26.79 -7.37
C ALA A 51 -10.46 26.79 -6.23
N LEU A 52 -10.07 27.22 -5.02
CA LEU A 52 -10.98 27.36 -3.88
C LEU A 52 -12.03 28.45 -4.12
N VAL A 53 -11.65 29.55 -4.77
CA VAL A 53 -12.54 30.68 -5.06
C VAL A 53 -13.39 30.43 -6.30
N ALA A 54 -12.81 29.87 -7.38
CA ALA A 54 -13.47 29.66 -8.67
C ALA A 54 -14.05 28.25 -8.83
N GLY A 55 -13.66 27.29 -7.98
CA GLY A 55 -13.99 25.86 -8.13
C GLY A 55 -15.48 25.54 -7.93
N LEU A 56 -16.13 26.18 -6.99
CA LEU A 56 -17.56 25.94 -6.71
C LEU A 56 -18.51 26.23 -7.89
N PRO A 57 -18.30 27.28 -8.72
CA PRO A 57 -19.13 27.49 -9.92
C PRO A 57 -18.92 26.44 -11.02
N ARG A 58 -17.68 25.93 -11.20
CA ARG A 58 -17.36 24.93 -12.24
C ARG A 58 -17.90 23.55 -11.91
N LEU A 59 -18.10 23.20 -10.65
CA LEU A 59 -18.78 21.97 -10.23
C LEU A 59 -20.25 21.91 -10.70
N ARG A 60 -20.79 22.97 -11.27
CA ARG A 60 -22.14 22.97 -11.87
C ARG A 60 -22.18 22.41 -13.29
N GLU A 61 -21.04 22.18 -13.93
CA GLU A 61 -21.00 21.60 -15.28
C GLU A 61 -21.26 20.09 -15.19
N TRP A 62 -22.46 19.70 -15.61
CA TRP A 62 -22.88 18.30 -15.72
C TRP A 62 -22.32 17.73 -17.02
N ARG A 63 -21.13 17.15 -16.96
CA ARG A 63 -20.58 16.37 -18.09
C ARG A 63 -20.92 14.91 -17.90
N THR A 64 -21.36 14.24 -18.95
CA THR A 64 -21.57 12.78 -18.93
C THR A 64 -20.21 12.10 -18.76
N PRO A 65 -19.97 11.37 -17.65
CA PRO A 65 -18.69 10.66 -17.46
C PRO A 65 -18.54 9.59 -18.52
N SER A 66 -17.31 9.31 -18.91
CA SER A 66 -17.04 8.12 -19.70
C SER A 66 -17.38 6.85 -18.89
N GLN A 67 -17.73 5.76 -19.58
CA GLN A 67 -17.96 4.46 -18.90
C GLN A 67 -16.77 4.06 -18.03
N ARG A 68 -15.57 4.45 -18.45
CA ARG A 68 -14.33 4.20 -17.71
C ARG A 68 -14.27 4.98 -16.40
N ASP A 69 -14.60 6.27 -16.43
CA ASP A 69 -14.57 7.12 -15.23
C ASP A 69 -15.61 6.63 -14.19
N ALA A 70 -16.82 6.30 -14.66
CA ALA A 70 -17.85 5.72 -13.81
C ALA A 70 -17.39 4.39 -13.17
N MET A 71 -16.69 3.54 -13.91
CA MET A 71 -16.18 2.26 -13.39
C MET A 71 -15.06 2.46 -12.38
N VAL A 72 -14.14 3.40 -12.61
CA VAL A 72 -13.06 3.75 -11.68
C VAL A 72 -13.65 4.31 -10.39
N ASN A 73 -14.61 5.23 -10.47
CA ASN A 73 -15.30 5.80 -9.32
C ASN A 73 -16.03 4.73 -8.51
N LEU A 74 -16.70 3.79 -9.18
CA LEU A 74 -17.36 2.64 -8.52
C LEU A 74 -16.34 1.78 -7.76
N LEU A 75 -15.23 1.43 -8.39
CA LEU A 75 -14.17 0.59 -7.79
C LEU A 75 -13.48 1.27 -6.62
N LEU A 76 -13.34 2.60 -6.63
CA LEU A 76 -12.69 3.34 -5.57
C LEU A 76 -13.61 3.60 -4.38
N TYR A 77 -14.87 4.00 -4.60
CA TYR A 77 -15.74 4.44 -3.51
C TYR A 77 -16.64 3.35 -2.92
N LEU A 78 -16.85 2.23 -3.61
CA LEU A 78 -17.59 1.09 -3.06
C LEU A 78 -16.87 0.47 -1.84
N PRO A 79 -15.56 0.17 -1.90
CA PRO A 79 -14.82 -0.30 -0.72
C PRO A 79 -14.76 0.74 0.41
N PHE A 80 -14.69 2.03 0.08
CA PHE A 80 -14.75 3.10 1.07
C PHE A 80 -16.04 3.03 1.89
N GLY A 81 -17.19 2.92 1.23
CA GLY A 81 -18.49 2.79 1.89
C GLY A 81 -18.60 1.54 2.76
N LEU A 82 -18.13 0.40 2.24
CA LEU A 82 -18.09 -0.88 2.94
C LEU A 82 -17.23 -0.79 4.21
N LEU A 83 -15.98 -0.34 4.09
CA LEU A 83 -15.05 -0.22 5.20
C LEU A 83 -15.52 0.82 6.23
N GLY A 84 -16.06 1.94 5.77
CA GLY A 84 -16.62 2.98 6.63
C GLY A 84 -17.80 2.47 7.47
N SER A 85 -18.69 1.68 6.88
CA SER A 85 -19.79 1.03 7.61
C SER A 85 -19.27 -0.01 8.63
N MET A 86 -18.24 -0.78 8.28
CA MET A 86 -17.64 -1.78 9.18
C MET A 86 -16.81 -1.13 10.30
N ALA A 87 -16.31 0.07 10.11
CA ALA A 87 -15.54 0.83 11.11
C ALA A 87 -16.41 1.37 12.24
N LEU A 88 -17.74 1.46 12.04
CA LEU A 88 -18.68 1.91 13.07
C LEU A 88 -19.02 0.76 14.03
N GLU A 89 -19.44 1.14 15.23
CA GLU A 89 -19.86 0.17 16.26
C GLU A 89 -21.09 -0.62 15.81
N LYS A 90 -21.12 -1.90 16.13
CA LYS A 90 -22.29 -2.76 15.85
C LYS A 90 -23.56 -2.29 16.58
N SER A 91 -23.40 -1.61 17.73
CA SER A 91 -24.46 -0.97 18.47
C SER A 91 -25.07 0.25 17.75
N SER A 92 -24.37 0.79 16.74
CA SER A 92 -24.90 1.93 15.96
C SER A 92 -26.08 1.51 15.11
N SER A 93 -27.07 2.40 14.97
CA SER A 93 -28.21 2.15 14.09
C SER A 93 -27.77 1.92 12.64
N THR A 94 -28.53 1.11 11.91
CA THR A 94 -28.27 0.84 10.49
C THR A 94 -28.19 2.12 9.67
N LEU A 95 -29.05 3.09 9.97
CA LEU A 95 -29.04 4.39 9.32
C LEU A 95 -27.71 5.13 9.53
N ARG A 96 -27.19 5.14 10.76
CA ARG A 96 -25.88 5.75 11.07
C ARG A 96 -24.75 5.06 10.31
N ARG A 97 -24.79 3.74 10.21
CA ARG A 97 -23.78 2.94 9.50
C ARG A 97 -23.79 3.17 7.98
N ILE A 98 -24.86 3.71 7.44
CA ILE A 98 -24.97 4.12 6.03
C ILE A 98 -24.62 5.60 5.88
N LEU A 99 -25.23 6.48 6.66
CA LEU A 99 -25.10 7.93 6.46
C LEU A 99 -23.70 8.48 6.74
N TRP A 100 -22.98 7.95 7.75
CA TRP A 100 -21.64 8.43 8.05
C TRP A 100 -20.62 8.15 6.93
N PRO A 101 -20.54 6.92 6.37
CA PRO A 101 -19.69 6.68 5.21
C PRO A 101 -20.09 7.53 3.98
N LEU A 102 -21.39 7.77 3.77
CA LEU A 102 -21.85 8.64 2.70
C LEU A 102 -21.37 10.08 2.88
N ALA A 103 -21.53 10.63 4.08
CA ALA A 103 -21.06 11.98 4.39
C ALA A 103 -19.52 12.07 4.21
N GLY A 104 -18.79 11.07 4.70
CA GLY A 104 -17.34 10.97 4.52
C GLY A 104 -16.93 10.89 3.05
N ALA A 105 -17.61 10.07 2.25
CA ALA A 105 -17.36 9.95 0.81
C ALA A 105 -17.68 11.26 0.08
N GLY A 106 -18.78 11.90 0.42
CA GLY A 106 -19.18 13.19 -0.17
C GLY A 106 -18.16 14.29 0.13
N LEU A 107 -17.67 14.37 1.37
CA LEU A 107 -16.65 15.33 1.76
C LEU A 107 -15.29 15.03 1.08
N LEU A 108 -14.85 13.76 1.07
CA LEU A 108 -13.60 13.35 0.43
C LEU A 108 -13.66 13.63 -1.08
N SER A 109 -14.74 13.22 -1.74
CA SER A 109 -14.90 13.43 -3.17
C SER A 109 -14.94 14.92 -3.51
N LEU A 110 -15.66 15.74 -2.72
CA LEU A 110 -15.68 17.19 -2.92
C LEU A 110 -14.30 17.81 -2.75
N ALA A 111 -13.55 17.40 -1.74
CA ALA A 111 -12.18 17.87 -1.53
C ALA A 111 -11.27 17.52 -2.71
N ILE A 112 -11.40 16.31 -3.25
CA ILE A 112 -10.65 15.86 -4.43
C ILE A 112 -11.03 16.65 -5.67
N GLU A 113 -12.32 16.85 -5.94
CA GLU A 113 -12.80 17.66 -7.07
C GLU A 113 -12.26 19.09 -6.99
N ILE A 114 -12.25 19.71 -5.82
CA ILE A 114 -11.64 21.03 -5.61
C ILE A 114 -10.14 20.98 -5.90
N ALA A 115 -9.42 19.96 -5.39
CA ALA A 115 -7.99 19.82 -5.64
C ALA A 115 -7.67 19.59 -7.12
N GLN A 116 -8.51 18.89 -7.86
CA GLN A 116 -8.36 18.64 -9.29
C GLN A 116 -8.44 19.91 -10.14
N HIS A 117 -9.08 21.00 -9.67
CA HIS A 117 -9.04 22.28 -10.36
C HIS A 117 -7.63 22.88 -10.46
N ALA A 118 -6.74 22.51 -9.54
CA ALA A 118 -5.34 22.93 -9.58
C ALA A 118 -4.48 22.07 -10.54
N LEU A 119 -5.05 20.98 -11.12
CA LEU A 119 -4.36 20.04 -11.98
C LEU A 119 -4.77 20.27 -13.44
N PRO A 120 -3.86 20.74 -14.33
CA PRO A 120 -4.18 21.02 -15.74
C PRO A 120 -4.71 19.79 -16.51
N ALA A 121 -4.32 18.58 -16.09
CA ALA A 121 -4.69 17.32 -16.74
C ALA A 121 -6.02 16.75 -16.25
N ARG A 122 -6.75 17.44 -15.36
CA ARG A 122 -8.00 16.96 -14.77
C ARG A 122 -9.15 17.93 -15.00
N ASP A 123 -10.31 17.36 -15.30
CA ASP A 123 -11.58 18.09 -15.48
C ASP A 123 -12.54 17.70 -14.35
N PRO A 124 -12.68 18.51 -13.29
CA PRO A 124 -13.58 18.23 -12.17
C PRO A 124 -15.04 18.18 -12.63
N SER A 125 -15.82 17.25 -12.08
CA SER A 125 -17.21 17.02 -12.50
C SER A 125 -18.15 16.78 -11.32
N ALA A 126 -19.29 17.48 -11.28
CA ALA A 126 -20.35 17.22 -10.32
C ALA A 126 -20.92 15.80 -10.44
N VAL A 127 -20.87 15.23 -11.63
CA VAL A 127 -21.37 13.86 -11.88
C VAL A 127 -20.45 12.84 -11.23
N ASP A 128 -19.14 13.05 -11.24
CA ASP A 128 -18.19 12.18 -10.56
C ASP A 128 -18.40 12.21 -9.04
N TRP A 129 -18.66 13.39 -8.47
CA TRP A 129 -19.02 13.51 -7.06
C TRP A 129 -20.29 12.69 -6.73
N VAL A 130 -21.35 12.77 -7.55
CA VAL A 130 -22.59 12.00 -7.35
C VAL A 130 -22.32 10.50 -7.45
N LEU A 131 -21.56 10.06 -8.46
CA LEU A 131 -21.21 8.64 -8.65
C LEU A 131 -20.41 8.10 -7.48
N ASN A 132 -19.48 8.87 -6.95
CA ASN A 132 -18.67 8.51 -5.79
C ASN A 132 -19.54 8.30 -4.53
N VAL A 133 -20.50 9.20 -4.29
CA VAL A 133 -21.44 9.07 -3.18
C VAL A 133 -22.36 7.87 -3.35
N ILE A 134 -22.88 7.63 -4.57
CA ILE A 134 -23.71 6.46 -4.87
C ILE A 134 -22.90 5.17 -4.67
N SER A 135 -21.66 5.13 -5.14
CA SER A 135 -20.78 3.97 -4.98
C SER A 135 -20.52 3.66 -3.51
N ALA A 136 -20.23 4.68 -2.72
CA ALA A 136 -20.08 4.54 -1.26
C ALA A 136 -21.39 4.08 -0.58
N ALA A 137 -22.53 4.57 -1.03
CA ALA A 137 -23.83 4.12 -0.55
C ALA A 137 -24.04 2.62 -0.78
N LEU A 138 -23.76 2.15 -2.00
CA LEU A 138 -23.82 0.72 -2.34
C LEU A 138 -22.92 -0.12 -1.46
N GLY A 139 -21.69 0.32 -1.22
CA GLY A 139 -20.75 -0.35 -0.33
C GLY A 139 -21.22 -0.41 1.13
N ALA A 140 -21.75 0.71 1.65
CA ALA A 140 -22.29 0.79 3.01
C ALA A 140 -23.56 -0.06 3.19
N VAL A 141 -24.46 -0.06 2.20
CA VAL A 141 -25.65 -0.91 2.19
C VAL A 141 -25.26 -2.38 2.13
N PHE A 142 -24.32 -2.75 1.29
CA PHE A 142 -23.79 -4.12 1.24
C PHE A 142 -23.25 -4.58 2.59
N ALA A 143 -22.45 -3.74 3.27
CA ALA A 143 -21.95 -4.03 4.61
C ALA A 143 -23.08 -4.18 5.64
N ALA A 144 -24.11 -3.33 5.57
CA ALA A 144 -25.26 -3.39 6.45
C ALA A 144 -26.08 -4.67 6.25
N ILE A 145 -26.36 -5.05 4.99
CA ILE A 145 -27.03 -6.31 4.64
C ILE A 145 -26.19 -7.49 5.12
N TYR A 146 -24.89 -7.52 4.80
CA TYR A 146 -24.00 -8.60 5.22
C TYR A 146 -23.97 -8.79 6.74
N SER A 147 -23.99 -7.68 7.51
CA SER A 147 -24.01 -7.76 8.97
C SER A 147 -25.35 -8.24 9.54
N ALA A 148 -26.45 -8.07 8.80
CA ALA A 148 -27.78 -8.53 9.19
C ALA A 148 -28.04 -10.01 8.84
N LEU A 149 -27.26 -10.57 7.91
CA LEU A 149 -27.41 -11.99 7.54
C LEU A 149 -26.90 -12.90 8.66
N PRO A 150 -27.64 -13.97 9.04
CA PRO A 150 -27.22 -14.91 10.07
C PRO A 150 -26.05 -15.81 9.64
N VAL A 151 -25.52 -15.61 8.43
CA VAL A 151 -24.46 -16.44 7.85
C VAL A 151 -23.10 -16.03 8.40
N ARG A 152 -22.57 -16.82 9.36
CA ARG A 152 -21.26 -16.64 10.00
C ARG A 152 -20.07 -17.44 9.40
N PRO A 153 -20.06 -17.99 8.17
CA PRO A 153 -18.96 -18.85 7.74
C PRO A 153 -17.70 -18.06 7.35
N PHE A 154 -17.86 -16.83 6.84
CA PHE A 154 -16.73 -16.02 6.35
C PHE A 154 -15.97 -15.33 7.47
N SER A 155 -16.67 -14.85 8.51
CA SER A 155 -16.04 -14.21 9.67
C SER A 155 -15.16 -15.18 10.47
N HIS A 156 -15.55 -16.45 10.62
CA HIS A 156 -14.73 -17.46 11.29
C HIS A 156 -13.47 -17.84 10.49
N ARG A 157 -13.49 -17.76 9.16
CA ARG A 157 -12.31 -18.00 8.33
C ARG A 157 -11.35 -16.82 8.35
N LEU A 158 -11.85 -15.58 8.27
CA LEU A 158 -11.04 -14.38 8.45
C LEU A 158 -10.52 -14.22 9.88
N GLN A 159 -11.29 -14.60 10.89
CA GLN A 159 -10.86 -14.58 12.30
C GLN A 159 -9.71 -15.58 12.58
N ARG A 160 -9.59 -16.63 11.79
CA ARG A 160 -8.46 -17.57 11.86
C ARG A 160 -7.22 -17.05 11.11
N LEU A 161 -7.37 -15.99 10.31
CA LEU A 161 -6.28 -15.21 9.73
C LEU A 161 -5.81 -14.09 10.68
N ALA A 162 -6.40 -13.98 11.88
CA ALA A 162 -6.18 -12.91 12.84
C ALA A 162 -4.79 -13.01 13.50
N ILE A 163 -3.83 -12.61 12.75
CA ILE A 163 -2.52 -12.19 13.23
C ILE A 163 -2.49 -10.70 13.00
N GLY A 164 -1.93 -9.94 13.94
CA GLY A 164 -2.01 -8.49 14.05
C GLY A 164 -2.20 -7.70 12.74
N PRO A 165 -2.89 -6.58 12.75
CA PRO A 165 -3.32 -5.87 11.54
C PRO A 165 -2.15 -5.40 10.66
N ALA A 166 -0.96 -5.19 11.25
CA ALA A 166 0.18 -4.61 10.55
C ALA A 166 0.68 -5.42 9.33
N PRO A 167 0.91 -6.75 9.41
CA PRO A 167 1.32 -7.52 8.23
C PRO A 167 0.27 -7.51 7.12
N ALA A 168 -1.03 -7.60 7.49
CA ALA A 168 -2.11 -7.58 6.51
C ALA A 168 -2.20 -6.22 5.80
N LEU A 169 -2.04 -5.13 6.55
CA LEU A 169 -2.01 -3.78 6.00
C LEU A 169 -0.82 -3.57 5.07
N LEU A 170 0.37 -4.03 5.46
CA LEU A 170 1.57 -3.91 4.63
C LEU A 170 1.40 -4.67 3.30
N VAL A 171 0.90 -5.91 3.35
CA VAL A 171 0.62 -6.69 2.13
C VAL A 171 -0.45 -6.03 1.27
N ALA A 172 -1.52 -5.50 1.88
CA ALA A 172 -2.56 -4.79 1.17
C ALA A 172 -2.05 -3.49 0.52
N LEU A 173 -1.27 -2.68 1.26
CA LEU A 173 -0.66 -1.46 0.74
C LEU A 173 0.32 -1.75 -0.39
N TRP A 174 1.13 -2.80 -0.25
CA TRP A 174 2.03 -3.24 -1.32
C TRP A 174 1.25 -3.60 -2.60
N LEU A 175 0.19 -4.41 -2.49
CA LEU A 175 -0.62 -4.78 -3.64
C LEU A 175 -1.32 -3.55 -4.27
N VAL A 176 -1.84 -2.68 -3.43
CA VAL A 176 -2.47 -1.42 -3.85
C VAL A 176 -1.48 -0.55 -4.63
N ALA A 177 -0.27 -0.36 -4.12
CA ALA A 177 0.78 0.42 -4.79
C ALA A 177 1.14 -0.16 -6.17
N HIS A 178 1.14 -1.48 -6.30
CA HIS A 178 1.42 -2.16 -7.57
C HIS A 178 0.28 -2.11 -8.58
N LEU A 179 -0.94 -1.88 -8.14
CA LEU A 179 -2.14 -1.83 -9.00
C LEU A 179 -2.61 -0.40 -9.28
N ALA A 180 -2.16 0.59 -8.48
CA ALA A 180 -2.52 1.99 -8.69
C ALA A 180 -1.96 2.48 -10.05
N PRO A 181 -2.67 3.38 -10.74
CA PRO A 181 -3.89 4.10 -10.38
C PRO A 181 -5.20 3.35 -10.71
N PHE A 182 -5.21 2.06 -10.87
CA PHE A 182 -6.37 1.19 -11.15
C PHE A 182 -7.12 1.50 -12.46
N VAL A 183 -6.44 2.14 -13.39
CA VAL A 183 -7.00 2.51 -14.68
C VAL A 183 -6.73 1.38 -15.67
N PRO A 184 -7.77 0.59 -16.10
CA PRO A 184 -7.52 -0.57 -16.92
C PRO A 184 -7.13 -0.21 -18.38
N ARG A 185 -6.23 -1.00 -18.97
CA ARG A 185 -5.92 -1.00 -20.38
C ARG A 185 -6.98 -1.82 -21.11
N LEU A 186 -8.03 -1.16 -21.59
CA LEU A 186 -9.17 -1.85 -22.24
C LEU A 186 -8.89 -2.27 -23.70
N ARG A 187 -7.75 -1.86 -24.28
CA ARG A 187 -7.39 -2.20 -25.67
C ARG A 187 -6.25 -3.22 -25.70
N PRO A 188 -6.39 -4.36 -26.40
CA PRO A 188 -5.34 -5.39 -26.48
C PRO A 188 -3.98 -4.84 -26.90
N GLY A 189 -3.92 -3.98 -27.93
CA GLY A 189 -2.67 -3.37 -28.38
C GLY A 189 -1.95 -2.50 -27.34
N ARG A 190 -2.66 -1.99 -26.31
CA ARG A 190 -2.01 -1.32 -25.18
C ARG A 190 -1.40 -2.29 -24.16
N ILE A 191 -1.93 -3.51 -24.09
CA ILE A 191 -1.36 -4.58 -23.26
C ILE A 191 -0.08 -5.09 -23.93
N GLU A 192 -0.12 -5.33 -25.25
CA GLU A 192 1.08 -5.72 -26.03
C GLU A 192 2.19 -4.68 -25.89
N ALA A 193 1.87 -3.40 -26.10
CA ALA A 193 2.83 -2.32 -25.92
C ALA A 193 3.41 -2.24 -24.50
N ALA A 194 2.63 -2.60 -23.48
CA ALA A 194 3.11 -2.64 -22.10
C ALA A 194 4.06 -3.83 -21.84
N ILE A 195 3.80 -4.96 -22.49
CA ILE A 195 4.69 -6.14 -22.42
C ILE A 195 6.00 -5.81 -23.15
N ASP A 196 5.94 -5.24 -24.35
CA ASP A 196 7.13 -4.86 -25.12
C ASP A 196 7.97 -3.83 -24.38
N ALA A 197 7.34 -2.80 -23.79
CA ALA A 197 8.03 -1.81 -22.95
C ALA A 197 8.69 -2.45 -21.71
N SER A 198 8.01 -3.42 -21.09
CA SER A 198 8.55 -4.16 -19.95
C SER A 198 9.77 -5.01 -20.31
N LEU A 199 9.74 -5.66 -21.47
CA LEU A 199 10.84 -6.48 -21.97
C LEU A 199 12.05 -5.63 -22.44
N ALA A 200 11.78 -4.39 -22.89
CA ALA A 200 12.82 -3.46 -23.33
C ALA A 200 13.56 -2.77 -22.17
N MET A 201 13.06 -2.90 -20.91
CA MET A 201 13.71 -2.28 -19.76
C MET A 201 15.07 -2.93 -19.50
N PRO A 202 16.12 -2.13 -19.16
CA PRO A 202 17.43 -2.67 -18.82
C PRO A 202 17.36 -3.49 -17.51
N LEU A 203 18.24 -4.48 -17.43
CA LEU A 203 18.42 -5.27 -16.22
C LEU A 203 19.26 -4.49 -15.21
N SER A 204 18.62 -3.78 -14.30
CA SER A 204 19.26 -3.03 -13.23
C SER A 204 19.59 -3.93 -12.04
N PRO A 205 20.86 -4.06 -11.64
CA PRO A 205 21.23 -4.82 -10.44
C PRO A 205 20.63 -4.21 -9.15
N GLY A 206 20.52 -2.88 -9.07
CA GLY A 206 19.90 -2.18 -7.95
C GLY A 206 18.42 -2.59 -7.79
N HIS A 207 17.67 -2.56 -8.87
CA HIS A 207 16.28 -3.02 -8.89
C HIS A 207 16.18 -4.53 -8.60
N LEU A 208 17.08 -5.36 -9.12
CA LEU A 208 17.09 -6.81 -8.84
C LEU A 208 17.19 -7.09 -7.34
N PHE A 209 18.19 -6.53 -6.68
CA PHE A 209 18.38 -6.76 -5.25
C PHE A 209 17.32 -6.09 -4.39
N GLY A 210 16.86 -4.90 -4.77
CA GLY A 210 15.77 -4.20 -4.08
C GLY A 210 14.46 -5.00 -4.11
N TYR A 211 14.04 -5.48 -5.28
CA TYR A 211 12.86 -6.35 -5.40
C TYR A 211 13.05 -7.70 -4.71
N LEU A 212 14.26 -8.26 -4.74
CA LEU A 212 14.57 -9.47 -3.97
C LEU A 212 14.28 -9.26 -2.48
N ALA A 213 14.74 -8.15 -1.90
CA ALA A 213 14.45 -7.80 -0.52
C ALA A 213 12.93 -7.64 -0.27
N CYS A 214 12.21 -6.95 -1.17
CA CYS A 214 10.75 -6.80 -1.09
C CYS A 214 10.03 -8.16 -1.08
N TYR A 215 10.36 -9.06 -1.99
CA TYR A 215 9.71 -10.38 -2.07
C TYR A 215 10.06 -11.29 -0.89
N LEU A 216 11.25 -11.17 -0.32
CA LEU A 216 11.64 -11.87 0.90
C LEU A 216 10.80 -11.38 2.09
N VAL A 217 10.67 -10.06 2.25
CA VAL A 217 9.83 -9.45 3.28
C VAL A 217 8.36 -9.84 3.09
N LEU A 218 7.85 -9.77 1.85
CA LEU A 218 6.49 -10.18 1.51
C LEU A 218 6.22 -11.63 1.90
N GLY A 219 7.15 -12.54 1.58
CA GLY A 219 7.07 -13.94 1.96
C GLY A 219 7.01 -14.14 3.47
N ALA A 220 7.83 -13.41 4.23
CA ALA A 220 7.82 -13.49 5.70
C ALA A 220 6.50 -12.95 6.29
N LEU A 221 5.99 -11.83 5.79
CA LEU A 221 4.69 -11.28 6.21
C LEU A 221 3.53 -12.24 5.90
N LEU A 222 3.54 -12.87 4.72
CA LEU A 222 2.53 -13.86 4.36
C LEU A 222 2.62 -15.13 5.19
N HIS A 223 3.81 -15.54 5.61
CA HIS A 223 3.96 -16.69 6.52
C HIS A 223 3.27 -16.45 7.85
N VAL A 224 3.36 -15.23 8.35
CA VAL A 224 2.68 -14.81 9.57
C VAL A 224 1.16 -14.75 9.38
N LEU A 225 0.69 -14.33 8.20
CA LEU A 225 -0.74 -14.16 7.89
C LEU A 225 -1.46 -15.47 7.54
N LEU A 226 -0.78 -16.39 6.87
CA LEU A 226 -1.39 -17.57 6.29
C LEU A 226 -1.03 -18.83 7.06
N ARG A 227 -1.99 -19.77 7.14
CA ARG A 227 -1.68 -21.12 7.59
C ARG A 227 -0.64 -21.76 6.68
N ARG A 228 0.22 -22.57 7.25
CA ARG A 228 1.32 -23.25 6.54
C ARG A 228 0.85 -23.96 5.25
N ALA A 229 -0.35 -24.56 5.27
CA ALA A 229 -0.95 -25.25 4.14
C ALA A 229 -1.29 -24.31 2.96
N TYR A 230 -1.61 -23.04 3.23
CA TYR A 230 -2.07 -22.08 2.21
C TYR A 230 -0.98 -21.08 1.81
N PHE A 231 0.23 -21.20 2.36
CA PHE A 231 1.29 -20.24 2.12
C PHE A 231 1.65 -20.10 0.64
N TRP A 232 1.94 -21.22 -0.02
CA TRP A 232 2.36 -21.20 -1.44
C TRP A 232 1.23 -20.74 -2.36
N SER A 233 0.00 -21.24 -2.14
CA SER A 233 -1.14 -20.78 -2.93
C SER A 233 -1.43 -19.31 -2.73
N GLY A 234 -1.32 -18.80 -1.49
CA GLY A 234 -1.50 -17.39 -1.20
C GLY A 234 -0.40 -16.51 -1.78
N LEU A 235 0.86 -16.91 -1.67
CA LEU A 235 1.99 -16.19 -2.28
C LEU A 235 1.86 -16.13 -3.81
N LEU A 236 1.61 -17.28 -4.44
CA LEU A 236 1.46 -17.35 -5.90
C LEU A 236 0.23 -16.56 -6.38
N ALA A 237 -0.89 -16.62 -5.68
CA ALA A 237 -2.08 -15.84 -6.01
C ALA A 237 -1.83 -14.33 -5.90
N LEU A 238 -1.14 -13.88 -4.84
CA LEU A 238 -0.81 -12.48 -4.65
C LEU A 238 0.15 -11.96 -5.74
N VAL A 239 1.18 -12.74 -6.05
CA VAL A 239 2.14 -12.44 -7.12
C VAL A 239 1.45 -12.41 -8.47
N ALA A 240 0.61 -13.40 -8.78
CA ALA A 240 -0.15 -13.44 -10.04
C ALA A 240 -1.10 -12.23 -10.15
N CYS A 241 -1.73 -11.82 -9.05
CA CYS A 241 -2.57 -10.62 -9.00
C CYS A 241 -1.73 -9.35 -9.25
N SER A 242 -0.54 -9.24 -8.65
CA SER A 242 0.36 -8.10 -8.85
C SER A 242 0.85 -8.02 -10.30
N ILE A 243 1.39 -9.11 -10.85
CA ILE A 243 1.90 -9.17 -12.23
C ILE A 243 0.77 -8.93 -13.24
N GLY A 244 -0.33 -9.68 -13.11
CA GLY A 244 -1.49 -9.53 -13.99
C GLY A 244 -2.09 -8.13 -13.93
N GLY A 245 -2.18 -7.57 -12.74
CA GLY A 245 -2.67 -6.21 -12.53
C GLY A 245 -1.78 -5.16 -13.19
N ARG A 246 -0.47 -5.25 -13.08
CA ARG A 246 0.47 -4.32 -13.74
C ARG A 246 0.38 -4.37 -15.26
N LEU A 247 0.16 -5.52 -15.84
CA LEU A 247 -0.07 -5.64 -17.28
C LEU A 247 -1.43 -5.05 -17.70
N LEU A 248 -2.43 -5.16 -16.84
CA LEU A 248 -3.79 -4.69 -17.09
C LEU A 248 -4.01 -3.21 -16.78
N PHE A 249 -3.24 -2.61 -15.86
CA PHE A 249 -3.42 -1.22 -15.45
C PHE A 249 -2.40 -0.28 -16.07
N VAL A 250 -2.85 0.95 -16.38
CA VAL A 250 -2.02 2.00 -16.98
C VAL A 250 -1.02 2.53 -15.94
N GLY A 251 0.15 2.97 -16.41
CA GLY A 251 1.19 3.58 -15.55
C GLY A 251 2.06 2.58 -14.79
N GLN A 252 1.77 1.28 -14.90
CA GLN A 252 2.57 0.23 -14.29
C GLN A 252 3.41 -0.51 -15.33
N HIS A 253 4.64 -0.84 -14.96
CA HIS A 253 5.57 -1.62 -15.77
C HIS A 253 6.15 -2.77 -14.94
N LEU A 254 6.44 -3.88 -15.58
CA LEU A 254 7.07 -5.04 -14.95
C LEU A 254 8.50 -5.14 -15.47
N SER A 255 9.49 -4.85 -14.63
CA SER A 255 10.88 -4.92 -15.06
C SER A 255 11.41 -6.38 -15.11
N PRO A 256 12.34 -6.72 -16.04
CA PRO A 256 12.98 -8.03 -16.05
C PRO A 256 13.73 -8.32 -14.74
N ALA A 257 14.32 -7.30 -14.11
CA ALA A 257 14.97 -7.40 -12.81
C ALA A 257 14.02 -7.88 -11.72
N GLU A 258 12.78 -7.42 -11.73
CA GLU A 258 11.76 -7.84 -10.78
C GLU A 258 11.34 -9.30 -10.97
N VAL A 259 11.17 -9.75 -12.20
CA VAL A 259 10.85 -11.15 -12.49
C VAL A 259 11.95 -12.09 -12.01
N LEU A 260 13.21 -11.73 -12.25
CA LEU A 260 14.36 -12.48 -11.76
C LEU A 260 14.45 -12.44 -10.23
N ALA A 261 14.22 -11.30 -9.62
CA ALA A 261 14.18 -11.14 -8.16
C ALA A 261 13.10 -12.02 -7.52
N LEU A 262 11.91 -12.07 -8.13
CA LEU A 262 10.85 -12.97 -7.70
C LEU A 262 11.27 -14.44 -7.78
N ALA A 263 11.84 -14.88 -8.91
CA ALA A 263 12.32 -16.25 -9.06
C ALA A 263 13.36 -16.59 -8.00
N ALA A 264 14.35 -15.72 -7.78
CA ALA A 264 15.36 -15.88 -6.75
C ALA A 264 14.76 -15.92 -5.33
N ALA A 265 13.78 -15.04 -5.04
CA ALA A 265 13.10 -15.03 -3.76
C ALA A 265 12.31 -16.33 -3.50
N LEU A 266 11.60 -16.86 -4.50
CA LEU A 266 10.88 -18.13 -4.39
C LEU A 266 11.81 -19.29 -4.08
N VAL A 267 12.98 -19.37 -4.76
CA VAL A 267 14.00 -20.37 -4.50
C VAL A 267 14.55 -20.24 -3.09
N LEU A 268 14.91 -19.02 -2.68
CA LEU A 268 15.48 -18.76 -1.36
C LEU A 268 14.48 -19.05 -0.23
N ILE A 269 13.23 -18.62 -0.39
CA ILE A 269 12.15 -18.94 0.55
C ILE A 269 11.95 -20.45 0.64
N ALA A 270 11.94 -21.17 -0.47
CA ALA A 270 11.81 -22.63 -0.48
C ALA A 270 12.97 -23.31 0.26
N ALA A 271 14.21 -22.85 0.03
CA ALA A 271 15.40 -23.36 0.70
C ALA A 271 15.37 -23.08 2.21
N LEU A 272 15.06 -21.86 2.63
CA LEU A 272 14.95 -21.47 4.05
C LEU A 272 13.85 -22.26 4.76
N ARG A 273 12.69 -22.44 4.12
CA ARG A 273 11.58 -23.26 4.68
C ARG A 273 11.93 -24.73 4.79
N ARG A 274 12.75 -25.25 3.88
CA ARG A 274 13.21 -26.64 3.93
C ARG A 274 14.22 -26.86 5.05
N TRP A 275 15.09 -25.86 5.26
CA TRP A 275 16.12 -25.91 6.30
C TRP A 275 15.57 -25.73 7.71
N ASP A 276 14.71 -24.69 7.91
CA ASP A 276 14.07 -24.43 9.20
C ASP A 276 12.59 -24.10 9.01
N PRO A 277 11.74 -25.14 8.98
CA PRO A 277 10.32 -24.94 8.69
C PRO A 277 9.54 -24.11 9.74
N ARG A 278 10.14 -23.87 10.92
CA ARG A 278 9.46 -23.17 12.03
C ARG A 278 9.84 -21.71 12.13
N HIS A 279 11.10 -21.38 11.83
CA HIS A 279 11.65 -20.05 12.08
C HIS A 279 12.27 -19.42 10.82
N TRP A 280 11.93 -19.90 9.62
CA TRP A 280 12.49 -19.38 8.37
C TRP A 280 12.19 -17.89 8.15
N ASP A 281 11.03 -17.43 8.62
CA ASP A 281 10.58 -16.03 8.56
C ASP A 281 11.55 -15.09 9.29
N SER A 282 12.02 -15.46 10.46
CA SER A 282 13.06 -14.70 11.16
C SER A 282 14.43 -14.80 10.47
N ARG A 283 14.71 -15.88 9.74
CA ARG A 283 15.95 -16.05 8.99
C ARG A 283 15.96 -15.27 7.67
N VAL A 284 14.81 -14.88 7.14
CA VAL A 284 14.69 -14.00 5.97
C VAL A 284 15.27 -12.61 6.23
N PHE A 285 15.24 -12.14 7.48
CA PHE A 285 15.67 -10.79 7.84
C PHE A 285 17.11 -10.48 7.36
N LEU A 286 18.08 -11.34 7.62
CA LEU A 286 19.47 -11.11 7.20
C LEU A 286 19.64 -11.11 5.68
N PRO A 287 19.12 -12.09 4.91
CA PRO A 287 19.14 -12.02 3.45
C PRO A 287 18.46 -10.77 2.88
N ALA A 288 17.36 -10.31 3.48
CA ALA A 288 16.70 -9.09 3.05
C ALA A 288 17.53 -7.83 3.33
N CYS A 289 18.19 -7.74 4.48
CA CYS A 289 19.15 -6.67 4.78
C CYS A 289 20.34 -6.71 3.85
N PHE A 290 20.87 -7.89 3.55
CA PHE A 290 21.97 -8.04 2.60
C PHE A 290 21.56 -7.62 1.19
N ALA A 291 20.37 -8.00 0.75
CA ALA A 291 19.83 -7.57 -0.54
C ALA A 291 19.61 -6.05 -0.60
N LEU A 292 19.12 -5.43 0.49
CA LEU A 292 19.01 -3.96 0.60
C LEU A 292 20.39 -3.30 0.45
N LEU A 293 21.41 -3.80 1.14
CA LEU A 293 22.77 -3.28 1.02
C LEU A 293 23.31 -3.45 -0.40
N ALA A 294 23.11 -4.62 -1.01
CA ALA A 294 23.51 -4.88 -2.37
C ALA A 294 22.81 -3.97 -3.39
N ALA A 295 21.53 -3.67 -3.17
CA ALA A 295 20.80 -2.71 -3.99
C ALA A 295 21.43 -1.31 -3.90
N GLY A 296 21.72 -0.85 -2.69
CA GLY A 296 22.37 0.44 -2.46
C GLY A 296 23.78 0.52 -3.06
N LEU A 297 24.51 -0.57 -3.10
CA LEU A 297 25.88 -0.64 -3.66
C LEU A 297 25.91 -0.93 -5.18
N SER A 298 24.76 -1.14 -5.81
CA SER A 298 24.69 -1.37 -7.24
C SER A 298 24.88 -0.06 -8.01
N PRO A 299 25.59 -0.06 -9.16
CA PRO A 299 25.69 1.14 -9.99
C PRO A 299 24.31 1.57 -10.48
N ALA A 300 24.16 2.89 -10.71
CA ALA A 300 22.99 3.42 -11.38
C ALA A 300 22.97 2.95 -12.84
N ASP A 301 21.78 2.86 -13.43
CA ASP A 301 21.65 2.58 -14.85
C ASP A 301 22.34 3.69 -15.67
N ALA A 302 23.04 3.31 -16.72
CA ALA A 302 24.06 4.08 -17.46
C ALA A 302 23.58 5.42 -18.12
N ALA A 303 22.38 5.89 -17.84
CA ALA A 303 21.81 7.11 -18.41
C ALA A 303 21.90 8.34 -17.48
N ALA A 304 22.40 8.20 -16.26
CA ALA A 304 22.58 9.34 -15.37
C ALA A 304 23.93 10.01 -15.67
N ASP A 305 23.92 11.24 -16.16
CA ASP A 305 25.11 12.08 -16.25
C ASP A 305 25.88 12.01 -14.93
N ALA A 306 27.18 11.67 -15.01
CA ALA A 306 28.07 11.50 -13.87
C ALA A 306 28.41 12.85 -13.19
N GLY A 307 27.41 13.66 -12.88
CA GLY A 307 27.54 14.79 -11.99
C GLY A 307 27.63 14.29 -10.55
N THR A 308 28.51 14.88 -9.75
CA THR A 308 28.53 14.66 -8.30
C THR A 308 27.21 15.15 -7.71
N ALA A 309 26.25 14.24 -7.60
CA ALA A 309 24.94 14.61 -7.05
C ALA A 309 25.10 14.90 -5.56
N ALA A 310 24.60 16.06 -5.14
CA ALA A 310 24.54 16.40 -3.71
C ALA A 310 23.61 15.44 -2.99
N THR A 311 24.00 15.00 -1.79
CA THR A 311 23.16 14.15 -0.93
C THR A 311 21.81 14.84 -0.65
N VAL A 312 20.72 14.13 -0.87
CA VAL A 312 19.37 14.63 -0.59
C VAL A 312 19.04 14.35 0.87
N TRP A 313 19.16 15.36 1.72
CA TRP A 313 18.91 15.24 3.16
C TRP A 313 17.43 15.22 3.53
N LEU A 314 16.55 15.69 2.64
CA LEU A 314 15.11 15.67 2.88
C LEU A 314 14.54 14.31 2.50
N PRO A 315 14.03 13.50 3.46
CA PRO A 315 13.39 12.24 3.13
C PRO A 315 12.15 12.50 2.29
N PHE A 316 11.86 11.58 1.37
CA PHE A 316 10.71 11.67 0.45
C PHE A 316 10.73 12.90 -0.48
N ALA A 317 11.90 13.44 -0.78
CA ALA A 317 12.05 14.61 -1.66
C ALA A 317 11.43 14.38 -3.06
N GLU A 318 11.37 13.12 -3.53
CA GLU A 318 10.71 12.75 -4.78
C GLU A 318 9.24 13.17 -4.83
N LEU A 319 8.52 13.17 -3.70
CA LEU A 319 7.13 13.62 -3.62
C LEU A 319 6.97 15.12 -3.87
N ALA A 320 8.03 15.89 -3.62
CA ALA A 320 8.07 17.33 -3.85
C ALA A 320 8.71 17.70 -5.20
N GLY A 321 8.90 16.75 -6.11
CA GLY A 321 9.58 16.97 -7.38
C GLY A 321 11.10 17.07 -7.27
N GLY A 322 11.67 16.57 -6.16
CA GLY A 322 13.12 16.46 -5.97
C GLY A 322 13.75 15.37 -6.84
N LEU A 323 15.07 15.32 -6.83
CA LEU A 323 15.83 14.29 -7.55
C LEU A 323 15.54 12.92 -6.97
N ALA A 324 15.11 12.00 -7.85
CA ALA A 324 15.02 10.58 -7.54
C ALA A 324 16.36 9.90 -7.85
N ASP A 325 16.76 8.94 -7.04
CA ASP A 325 17.91 8.09 -7.36
C ASP A 325 17.54 7.08 -8.46
N PRO A 326 18.15 7.17 -9.66
CA PRO A 326 17.77 6.32 -10.80
C PRO A 326 17.97 4.81 -10.56
N GLY A 327 18.83 4.45 -9.60
CA GLY A 327 19.09 3.04 -9.25
C GLY A 327 18.24 2.55 -8.07
N SER A 328 17.39 3.38 -7.50
CA SER A 328 16.53 3.01 -6.37
C SER A 328 15.19 2.43 -6.84
N LEU A 329 14.56 1.66 -5.95
CA LEU A 329 13.18 1.22 -6.15
C LEU A 329 12.21 2.41 -6.17
N PRO A 330 11.04 2.27 -6.82
CA PRO A 330 9.94 3.21 -6.66
C PRO A 330 9.60 3.44 -5.19
N LEU A 331 9.26 4.68 -4.83
CA LEU A 331 8.99 5.07 -3.44
C LEU A 331 8.02 4.15 -2.67
N PRO A 332 6.91 3.65 -3.26
CA PRO A 332 6.03 2.71 -2.55
C PRO A 332 6.73 1.40 -2.15
N ASP A 333 7.64 0.89 -2.98
CA ASP A 333 8.41 -0.33 -2.67
C ASP A 333 9.46 -0.07 -1.60
N ARG A 334 10.10 1.09 -1.60
CA ARG A 334 11.03 1.53 -0.55
C ARG A 334 10.32 1.66 0.80
N LEU A 335 9.12 2.27 0.83
CA LEU A 335 8.27 2.36 2.02
C LEU A 335 7.86 0.98 2.52
N PHE A 336 7.38 0.11 1.63
CA PHE A 336 7.02 -1.26 1.98
C PHE A 336 8.20 -2.02 2.58
N LEU A 337 9.37 -1.93 1.95
CA LEU A 337 10.58 -2.61 2.39
C LEU A 337 11.05 -2.10 3.76
N GLY A 338 11.15 -0.78 3.94
CA GLY A 338 11.57 -0.17 5.20
C GLY A 338 10.62 -0.51 6.35
N ILE A 339 9.31 -0.31 6.17
CA ILE A 339 8.31 -0.62 7.20
C ILE A 339 8.25 -2.13 7.49
N GLY A 340 8.34 -2.95 6.44
CA GLY A 340 8.32 -4.42 6.57
C GLY A 340 9.55 -4.96 7.30
N LEU A 341 10.75 -4.47 6.98
CA LEU A 341 11.99 -4.82 7.71
C LEU A 341 11.93 -4.38 9.18
N ALA A 342 11.43 -3.18 9.46
CA ALA A 342 11.26 -2.72 10.82
C ALA A 342 10.27 -3.61 11.61
N TRP A 343 9.17 -4.01 10.97
CA TRP A 343 8.21 -4.92 11.56
C TRP A 343 8.83 -6.30 11.85
N LEU A 344 9.57 -6.88 10.89
CA LEU A 344 10.28 -8.14 11.07
C LEU A 344 11.33 -8.04 12.18
N ALA A 345 12.07 -6.93 12.23
CA ALA A 345 13.06 -6.67 13.27
C ALA A 345 12.48 -6.67 14.69
N LEU A 346 11.28 -6.12 14.85
CA LEU A 346 10.62 -5.99 16.15
C LEU A 346 9.85 -7.25 16.57
N ASN A 347 9.40 -8.07 15.60
CA ASN A 347 8.55 -9.24 15.86
C ASN A 347 9.22 -10.58 15.52
N GLY A 348 10.31 -10.59 14.75
CA GLY A 348 10.97 -11.79 14.21
C GLY A 348 11.96 -12.49 15.12
N GLY A 349 11.98 -12.24 16.42
CA GLY A 349 12.54 -13.13 17.46
C GLY A 349 14.02 -13.57 17.37
N THR A 350 14.91 -12.87 16.65
CA THR A 350 16.36 -13.19 16.67
C THR A 350 16.99 -12.63 17.96
N ARG A 351 17.21 -13.51 18.93
CA ARG A 351 17.73 -13.12 20.25
C ARG A 351 19.22 -12.71 20.31
N ARG A 352 19.98 -12.92 19.22
CA ARG A 352 21.45 -12.74 19.26
C ARG A 352 21.96 -11.40 18.74
N LEU A 353 21.19 -10.70 17.89
CA LEU A 353 21.56 -9.38 17.37
C LEU A 353 20.33 -8.46 17.54
N PRO A 354 20.51 -7.18 17.91
CA PRO A 354 19.42 -6.21 17.92
C PRO A 354 19.00 -5.90 16.45
N PRO A 355 17.91 -6.51 15.95
CA PRO A 355 17.65 -6.52 14.52
C PRO A 355 17.30 -5.15 13.96
N LEU A 356 16.61 -4.29 14.72
CA LEU A 356 16.28 -2.94 14.23
C LEU A 356 17.52 -2.04 14.08
N PRO A 357 18.42 -1.93 15.08
CA PRO A 357 19.68 -1.20 14.89
C PRO A 357 20.52 -1.73 13.73
N LEU A 358 20.50 -3.06 13.49
CA LEU A 358 21.19 -3.63 12.33
C LEU A 358 20.58 -3.18 11.00
N ALA A 359 19.23 -3.20 10.86
CA ALA A 359 18.58 -2.72 9.64
C ALA A 359 18.87 -1.24 9.38
N VAL A 360 18.82 -0.42 10.44
CA VAL A 360 19.16 1.01 10.35
C VAL A 360 20.62 1.21 9.97
N ALA A 361 21.54 0.46 10.58
CA ALA A 361 22.96 0.52 10.24
C ALA A 361 23.24 0.11 8.78
N VAL A 362 22.52 -0.90 8.28
CA VAL A 362 22.62 -1.33 6.88
C VAL A 362 22.11 -0.23 5.93
N ALA A 363 20.97 0.40 6.24
CA ALA A 363 20.45 1.50 5.44
C ALA A 363 21.40 2.70 5.44
N ILE A 364 21.91 3.10 6.61
CA ILE A 364 22.91 4.18 6.72
C ILE A 364 24.19 3.83 5.93
N ALA A 365 24.67 2.60 6.04
CA ALA A 365 25.85 2.16 5.30
C ALA A 365 25.64 2.18 3.78
N ALA A 366 24.46 1.74 3.31
CA ALA A 366 24.10 1.77 1.91
C ALA A 366 24.13 3.21 1.38
N GLU A 367 23.42 4.14 2.04
CA GLU A 367 23.35 5.57 1.65
C GLU A 367 24.74 6.24 1.73
N PHE A 368 25.50 5.96 2.79
CA PHE A 368 26.85 6.50 2.92
C PHE A 368 27.79 6.03 1.81
N LEU A 369 27.75 4.74 1.47
CA LEU A 369 28.59 4.16 0.44
C LEU A 369 28.20 4.58 -0.98
N GLN A 370 26.94 4.95 -1.22
CA GLN A 370 26.45 5.47 -2.50
C GLN A 370 27.21 6.73 -2.97
N GLN A 371 27.77 7.52 -2.05
CA GLN A 371 28.56 8.72 -2.41
C GLN A 371 29.73 8.43 -3.33
N TRP A 372 30.25 7.19 -3.33
CA TRP A 372 31.35 6.75 -4.19
C TRP A 372 30.90 5.98 -5.43
N ILE A 373 29.59 5.81 -5.61
CA ILE A 373 29.05 5.05 -6.75
C ILE A 373 28.57 6.04 -7.81
N PRO A 374 29.12 6.01 -9.02
CA PRO A 374 28.74 6.92 -10.10
C PRO A 374 27.24 6.82 -10.42
N GLY A 375 26.60 7.98 -10.57
CA GLY A 375 25.20 8.10 -10.93
C GLY A 375 24.19 7.82 -9.81
N ARG A 376 24.67 7.50 -8.58
CA ARG A 376 23.79 7.35 -7.41
C ARG A 376 23.59 8.70 -6.71
N VAL A 377 22.39 8.86 -6.15
CA VAL A 377 22.00 10.04 -5.35
C VAL A 377 21.64 9.56 -3.96
N PRO A 378 22.55 9.67 -2.97
CA PRO A 378 22.25 9.28 -1.60
C PRO A 378 21.09 10.09 -1.05
N ASP A 379 20.11 9.42 -0.44
CA ASP A 379 18.99 10.09 0.20
C ASP A 379 18.65 9.47 1.56
N THR A 380 17.85 10.13 2.38
CA THR A 380 17.50 9.65 3.71
C THR A 380 16.17 8.89 3.76
N THR A 381 15.56 8.61 2.62
CA THR A 381 14.20 8.02 2.53
C THR A 381 14.14 6.62 3.12
N ASP A 382 15.12 5.75 2.83
CA ASP A 382 15.12 4.37 3.33
C ASP A 382 15.30 4.32 4.84
N ILE A 383 16.14 5.20 5.40
CA ILE A 383 16.33 5.35 6.84
C ILE A 383 15.03 5.84 7.48
N ALA A 384 14.39 6.87 6.91
CA ALA A 384 13.14 7.41 7.39
C ALA A 384 12.00 6.37 7.34
N ALA A 385 11.91 5.57 6.27
CA ALA A 385 10.94 4.49 6.14
C ALA A 385 11.09 3.42 7.23
N LEU A 386 12.32 3.04 7.56
CA LEU A 386 12.62 2.12 8.68
C LEU A 386 12.18 2.70 10.03
N LEU A 387 12.49 3.97 10.29
CA LEU A 387 12.15 4.63 11.55
C LEU A 387 10.63 4.81 11.71
N VAL A 388 9.95 5.23 10.66
CA VAL A 388 8.48 5.31 10.62
C VAL A 388 7.88 3.93 10.83
N GLY A 389 8.41 2.91 10.17
CA GLY A 389 7.98 1.52 10.35
C GLY A 389 8.15 1.03 11.78
N ALA A 390 9.26 1.37 12.44
CA ALA A 390 9.50 1.03 13.83
C ALA A 390 8.50 1.72 14.77
N ALA A 391 8.22 2.99 14.56
CA ALA A 391 7.23 3.75 15.33
C ALA A 391 5.82 3.17 15.14
N LEU A 392 5.43 2.86 13.91
CA LEU A 392 4.14 2.23 13.60
C LEU A 392 4.02 0.83 14.23
N ALA A 393 5.06 -0.01 14.13
CA ALA A 393 5.05 -1.36 14.70
C ALA A 393 4.97 -1.36 16.24
N GLN A 394 5.49 -0.32 16.90
CA GLN A 394 5.38 -0.16 18.35
C GLN A 394 4.03 0.42 18.77
N SER A 395 3.43 1.28 17.97
CA SER A 395 2.14 1.91 18.27
C SER A 395 0.94 0.98 18.09
N VAL A 396 1.08 -0.09 17.30
CA VAL A 396 0.00 -1.08 17.10
C VAL A 396 -0.01 -2.05 18.28
N PRO A 397 -1.10 -2.13 19.07
CA PRO A 397 -1.19 -3.04 20.20
C PRO A 397 -0.98 -4.49 19.75
N LYS A 398 -0.10 -5.22 20.44
CA LYS A 398 0.04 -6.67 20.27
C LYS A 398 -1.27 -7.32 20.72
N ILE A 399 -2.02 -7.88 19.80
CA ILE A 399 -3.21 -8.66 20.14
C ILE A 399 -2.70 -10.03 20.58
N ASP A 400 -2.75 -10.29 21.87
CA ASP A 400 -2.43 -11.62 22.39
C ASP A 400 -3.57 -12.59 22.02
N LEU A 401 -3.29 -13.46 21.06
CA LEU A 401 -4.25 -14.44 20.54
C LEU A 401 -4.21 -15.78 21.32
N ARG A 402 -3.53 -15.80 22.47
CA ARG A 402 -3.40 -17.00 23.32
C ARG A 402 -4.53 -17.15 24.34
N THR A 403 -5.48 -16.20 24.38
CA THR A 403 -6.67 -16.29 25.26
C THR A 403 -7.92 -16.75 24.48
#